data_e0507510c511d6c1fdf75060619eaee3
#
_entry.id   e0507510c511d6c1fdf75060619eaee3
#
_cell.length_a   1.000
_cell.length_b   1.000
_cell.length_c   1.000
_cell.angle_alpha   90.00
_cell.angle_beta   90.00
_cell.angle_gamma   90.00
#
_symmetry.space_group_name_H-M   'P 1'
#
loop_
_entity.id
_entity.type
_entity.pdbx_description
1 polymer ?
#
loop_
_entity_poly.entity_id
_entity_poly.type
_entity_poly.pdbx_seq_one_letter_code
_entity_poly.pdbx_strand_id
1 'polypeptide(L)'
;MILPEGIKGDLHEGLKGLSEKHDVSFVVIEDVNWNDDLTPWPAEGVFKKAKPFRGKAATFLNKLTNEIIPETERSMGIENAERTLFGVSLSGLFAVWSAFNTDAFTNTISISGSLWYDGFVEWMKEQTPSPQLKKVCMLLGEKEKNSKEKRMATVEKRTLTAANILKAKSQVPVLFELVEGTHFSPIMPRLERAFEAIVFN
;
A
#
# COMPACT_ATOMS: atom_id res chain seq x y z
N MET A 1 3.41 1.87 -8.14
CA MET A 1 3.32 2.68 -6.90
C MET A 1 2.18 3.67 -7.03
N ILE A 2 1.41 3.88 -5.96
CA ILE A 2 0.28 4.82 -5.91
C ILE A 2 0.58 5.85 -4.83
N LEU A 3 0.66 7.13 -5.20
CA LEU A 3 0.99 8.25 -4.31
C LEU A 3 -0.13 9.30 -4.28
N PRO A 4 -0.30 10.02 -3.14
CA PRO A 4 -1.39 10.98 -2.95
C PRO A 4 -1.38 12.17 -3.93
N GLU A 5 -0.24 12.61 -4.37
CA GLU A 5 -0.09 13.82 -5.21
C GLU A 5 1.11 13.68 -6.13
N GLY A 6 1.11 12.82 -7.09
CA GLY A 6 2.19 12.72 -8.07
C GLY A 6 3.63 12.73 -7.50
N ILE A 7 4.61 12.53 -8.31
CA ILE A 7 6.02 12.60 -7.88
C ILE A 7 6.48 14.05 -7.89
N LYS A 8 6.99 14.52 -6.75
CA LYS A 8 7.63 15.83 -6.62
C LYS A 8 9.12 15.66 -6.30
N GLY A 9 9.96 16.38 -7.05
CA GLY A 9 11.38 16.63 -6.76
C GLY A 9 12.17 15.44 -6.23
N ASP A 10 12.50 15.46 -4.95
CA ASP A 10 13.37 14.49 -4.28
C ASP A 10 12.89 13.02 -4.39
N LEU A 11 11.59 12.79 -4.50
CA LEU A 11 11.05 11.44 -4.68
C LEU A 11 11.37 10.88 -6.06
N HIS A 12 11.29 11.70 -7.12
CA HIS A 12 11.64 11.27 -8.47
C HIS A 12 13.13 10.87 -8.55
N GLU A 13 14.00 11.72 -8.05
CA GLU A 13 15.45 11.46 -7.96
C GLU A 13 15.73 10.19 -7.15
N GLY A 14 15.10 10.05 -6.00
CA GLY A 14 15.25 8.86 -5.14
C GLY A 14 14.81 7.57 -5.83
N LEU A 15 13.65 7.57 -6.50
CA LEU A 15 13.18 6.40 -7.26
C LEU A 15 14.10 6.06 -8.43
N LYS A 16 14.63 7.06 -9.11
CA LYS A 16 15.61 6.86 -10.19
C LYS A 16 16.87 6.18 -9.62
N GLY A 17 17.41 6.68 -8.51
CA GLY A 17 18.57 6.08 -7.86
C GLY A 17 18.34 4.63 -7.43
N LEU A 18 17.16 4.32 -6.87
CA LEU A 18 16.79 2.95 -6.54
C LEU A 18 16.64 2.05 -7.77
N SER A 19 16.05 2.59 -8.85
CA SER A 19 15.92 1.87 -10.13
C SER A 19 17.27 1.48 -10.69
N GLU A 20 18.20 2.41 -10.77
CA GLU A 20 19.55 2.19 -11.29
C GLU A 20 20.35 1.22 -10.40
N LYS A 21 20.25 1.37 -9.08
CA LYS A 21 20.99 0.55 -8.11
C LYS A 21 20.56 -0.91 -8.08
N HIS A 22 19.28 -1.19 -8.32
CA HIS A 22 18.68 -2.51 -8.08
C HIS A 22 18.08 -3.18 -9.32
N ASP A 23 18.25 -2.57 -10.48
CA ASP A 23 17.70 -3.08 -11.75
C ASP A 23 16.18 -3.34 -11.67
N VAL A 24 15.45 -2.36 -11.14
CA VAL A 24 13.99 -2.41 -11.01
C VAL A 24 13.33 -1.23 -11.71
N SER A 25 12.14 -1.43 -12.23
CA SER A 25 11.34 -0.37 -12.82
C SER A 25 10.27 0.12 -11.84
N PHE A 26 10.15 1.42 -11.68
CA PHE A 26 9.06 2.05 -10.93
C PHE A 26 8.03 2.63 -11.89
N VAL A 27 6.79 2.22 -11.73
CA VAL A 27 5.63 2.80 -12.41
C VAL A 27 4.80 3.54 -11.38
N VAL A 28 4.56 4.81 -11.61
CA VAL A 28 3.72 5.64 -10.74
C VAL A 28 2.36 5.79 -11.37
N ILE A 29 1.33 5.44 -10.61
CA ILE A 29 -0.05 5.57 -11.04
C ILE A 29 -0.56 6.92 -10.53
N GLU A 30 -0.83 7.80 -11.45
CA GLU A 30 -1.46 9.10 -11.23
C GLU A 30 -2.96 9.02 -11.59
N ASP A 31 -3.68 10.13 -11.57
CA ASP A 31 -5.11 10.21 -11.90
C ASP A 31 -6.02 9.26 -11.11
N VAL A 32 -5.69 9.05 -9.84
CA VAL A 32 -6.47 8.23 -8.91
C VAL A 32 -7.44 9.10 -8.13
N ASN A 33 -8.72 8.75 -8.14
CA ASN A 33 -9.67 9.36 -7.21
C ASN A 33 -9.42 8.82 -5.81
N TRP A 34 -8.65 9.56 -5.02
CA TRP A 34 -8.07 9.14 -3.76
C TRP A 34 -9.07 8.51 -2.79
N ASN A 35 -10.21 9.15 -2.59
CA ASN A 35 -11.23 8.67 -1.64
C ASN A 35 -12.11 7.55 -2.20
N ASP A 36 -12.24 7.46 -3.51
CA ASP A 36 -13.12 6.49 -4.14
C ASP A 36 -12.36 5.20 -4.49
N ASP A 37 -11.26 5.35 -5.26
CA ASP A 37 -10.56 4.24 -5.90
C ASP A 37 -9.68 3.43 -4.97
N LEU A 38 -9.30 4.00 -3.82
CA LEU A 38 -8.39 3.37 -2.88
C LEU A 38 -9.09 2.79 -1.63
N THR A 39 -10.42 2.84 -1.60
CA THR A 39 -11.20 2.36 -0.45
C THR A 39 -12.08 1.17 -0.82
N PRO A 40 -12.08 0.11 0.02
CA PRO A 40 -12.72 -1.16 -0.34
C PRO A 40 -14.25 -1.13 -0.32
N TRP A 41 -14.86 -0.29 0.51
CA TRP A 41 -16.31 -0.09 0.65
C TRP A 41 -16.62 1.32 1.09
N PRO A 42 -17.89 1.76 1.04
CA PRO A 42 -18.29 3.08 1.54
C PRO A 42 -18.08 3.21 3.05
N ALA A 43 -17.56 4.37 3.47
CA ALA A 43 -17.43 4.75 4.87
C ALA A 43 -17.48 6.27 5.03
N GLU A 44 -17.76 6.72 6.26
CA GLU A 44 -17.76 8.13 6.58
C GLU A 44 -16.36 8.76 6.48
N GLY A 45 -16.31 10.01 6.05
CA GLY A 45 -15.08 10.78 6.02
C GLY A 45 -14.42 10.90 7.40
N VAL A 46 -13.13 11.15 7.42
CA VAL A 46 -12.34 11.22 8.67
C VAL A 46 -12.70 12.42 9.52
N PHE A 47 -12.99 13.55 8.90
CA PHE A 47 -13.33 14.80 9.59
C PHE A 47 -14.77 15.20 9.29
N LYS A 48 -15.39 15.94 10.20
CA LYS A 48 -16.81 16.35 10.17
C LYS A 48 -17.31 16.95 8.84
N LYS A 49 -16.41 17.48 8.01
CA LYS A 49 -16.72 18.05 6.67
C LYS A 49 -15.97 17.34 5.54
N ALA A 50 -15.29 16.24 5.82
CA ALA A 50 -14.59 15.49 4.78
C ALA A 50 -15.61 14.76 3.89
N LYS A 51 -15.27 14.64 2.61
CA LYS A 51 -16.06 13.82 1.70
C LYS A 51 -16.03 12.36 2.18
N PRO A 52 -17.15 11.64 2.10
CA PRO A 52 -17.18 10.21 2.41
C PRO A 52 -16.31 9.42 1.44
N PHE A 53 -15.88 8.27 1.86
CA PHE A 53 -15.24 7.26 1.02
C PHE A 53 -16.32 6.49 0.26
N ARG A 54 -16.13 6.22 -1.03
CA ARG A 54 -17.14 5.58 -1.86
C ARG A 54 -16.92 4.12 -2.16
N GLY A 55 -15.75 3.57 -1.83
CA GLY A 55 -15.52 2.14 -1.90
C GLY A 55 -15.44 1.56 -3.31
N LYS A 56 -14.69 2.20 -4.21
CA LYS A 56 -14.54 1.76 -5.60
C LYS A 56 -13.24 0.98 -5.86
N ALA A 57 -12.56 0.51 -4.83
CA ALA A 57 -11.28 -0.19 -4.97
C ALA A 57 -11.36 -1.39 -5.92
N ALA A 58 -12.47 -2.14 -5.92
CA ALA A 58 -12.63 -3.27 -6.82
C ALA A 58 -12.67 -2.86 -8.31
N THR A 59 -13.35 -1.75 -8.63
CA THR A 59 -13.39 -1.20 -9.99
C THR A 59 -12.00 -0.71 -10.42
N PHE A 60 -11.30 -0.01 -9.53
CA PHE A 60 -9.96 0.48 -9.82
C PHE A 60 -8.95 -0.66 -9.94
N LEU A 61 -9.01 -1.66 -9.07
CA LEU A 61 -8.16 -2.85 -9.15
C LEU A 61 -8.33 -3.57 -10.49
N ASN A 62 -9.58 -3.75 -10.93
CA ASN A 62 -9.87 -4.35 -12.24
C ASN A 62 -9.23 -3.56 -13.38
N LYS A 63 -9.39 -2.24 -13.41
CA LYS A 63 -8.74 -1.35 -14.40
C LYS A 63 -7.21 -1.45 -14.31
N LEU A 64 -6.67 -1.44 -13.10
CA LEU A 64 -5.22 -1.51 -12.87
C LEU A 64 -4.63 -2.80 -13.43
N THR A 65 -5.25 -3.94 -13.16
CA THR A 65 -4.71 -5.26 -13.53
C THR A 65 -4.97 -5.65 -14.98
N ASN A 66 -6.07 -5.20 -15.58
CA ASN A 66 -6.48 -5.63 -16.91
C ASN A 66 -6.19 -4.62 -18.03
N GLU A 67 -5.93 -3.36 -17.66
CA GLU A 67 -5.68 -2.29 -18.63
C GLU A 67 -4.31 -1.62 -18.38
N ILE A 68 -4.13 -0.98 -17.22
CA ILE A 68 -2.97 -0.12 -16.97
C ILE A 68 -1.67 -0.93 -16.94
N ILE A 69 -1.61 -2.02 -16.17
CA ILE A 69 -0.41 -2.84 -16.06
C ILE A 69 -0.03 -3.46 -17.42
N PRO A 70 -0.91 -4.17 -18.14
CA PRO A 70 -0.56 -4.77 -19.42
C PRO A 70 -0.12 -3.76 -20.49
N GLU A 71 -0.74 -2.58 -20.51
CA GLU A 71 -0.35 -1.51 -21.44
C GLU A 71 1.03 -0.94 -21.09
N THR A 72 1.27 -0.68 -19.81
CA THR A 72 2.56 -0.15 -19.33
C THR A 72 3.69 -1.15 -19.58
N GLU A 73 3.52 -2.40 -19.22
CA GLU A 73 4.54 -3.45 -19.40
C GLU A 73 4.86 -3.64 -20.89
N ARG A 74 3.85 -3.65 -21.75
CA ARG A 74 4.05 -3.70 -23.20
C ARG A 74 4.85 -2.50 -23.70
N SER A 75 4.53 -1.28 -23.25
CA SER A 75 5.23 -0.06 -23.66
C SER A 75 6.68 -0.03 -23.20
N MET A 76 6.99 -0.68 -22.07
CA MET A 76 8.33 -0.77 -21.52
C MET A 76 9.12 -2.02 -22.01
N GLY A 77 8.49 -2.90 -22.79
CA GLY A 77 9.11 -4.16 -23.22
C GLY A 77 9.37 -5.14 -22.07
N ILE A 78 8.59 -5.05 -21.00
CA ILE A 78 8.72 -5.93 -19.82
C ILE A 78 7.79 -7.12 -19.98
N GLU A 79 8.33 -8.33 -19.87
CA GLU A 79 7.57 -9.57 -19.89
C GLU A 79 7.78 -10.36 -18.60
N ASN A 80 6.71 -10.94 -18.07
CA ASN A 80 6.76 -11.84 -16.90
C ASN A 80 7.44 -11.23 -15.66
N ALA A 81 7.30 -9.95 -15.44
CA ALA A 81 7.90 -9.27 -14.28
C ALA A 81 7.22 -9.68 -12.97
N GLU A 82 8.02 -9.82 -11.94
CA GLU A 82 7.52 -9.89 -10.57
C GLU A 82 7.03 -8.50 -10.14
N ARG A 83 5.79 -8.42 -9.64
CA ARG A 83 5.16 -7.13 -9.35
C ARG A 83 5.00 -6.90 -7.87
N THR A 84 5.48 -5.74 -7.42
CA THR A 84 5.26 -5.24 -6.06
C THR A 84 4.26 -4.08 -6.09
N LEU A 85 3.15 -4.21 -5.39
CA LEU A 85 2.24 -3.08 -5.18
C LEU A 85 2.67 -2.29 -3.96
N PHE A 86 2.97 -1.02 -4.18
CA PHE A 86 3.42 -0.09 -3.16
C PHE A 86 2.42 1.06 -2.99
N GLY A 87 2.08 1.37 -1.74
CA GLY A 87 1.21 2.50 -1.44
C GLY A 87 1.50 3.17 -0.10
N VAL A 88 1.06 4.42 0.00
CA VAL A 88 1.15 5.27 1.21
C VAL A 88 -0.25 5.69 1.63
N SER A 89 -0.55 5.71 2.93
CA SER A 89 -1.85 6.17 3.44
C SER A 89 -3.01 5.33 2.89
N LEU A 90 -4.01 5.91 2.21
CA LEU A 90 -5.10 5.14 1.57
C LEU A 90 -4.61 4.20 0.47
N SER A 91 -3.56 4.56 -0.28
CA SER A 91 -2.99 3.60 -1.22
C SER A 91 -2.23 2.46 -0.53
N GLY A 92 -1.73 2.67 0.69
CA GLY A 92 -1.22 1.60 1.54
C GLY A 92 -2.32 0.64 2.03
N LEU A 93 -3.51 1.17 2.33
CA LEU A 93 -4.70 0.36 2.58
C LEU A 93 -5.07 -0.46 1.34
N PHE A 94 -5.14 0.18 0.17
CA PHE A 94 -5.43 -0.46 -1.11
C PHE A 94 -4.43 -1.57 -1.44
N ALA A 95 -3.14 -1.34 -1.20
CA ALA A 95 -2.10 -2.35 -1.44
C ALA A 95 -2.33 -3.61 -0.58
N VAL A 96 -2.62 -3.44 0.71
CA VAL A 96 -2.94 -4.58 1.60
C VAL A 96 -4.25 -5.26 1.21
N TRP A 97 -5.27 -4.49 0.85
CA TRP A 97 -6.54 -5.03 0.38
C TRP A 97 -6.38 -5.83 -0.93
N SER A 98 -5.56 -5.36 -1.85
CA SER A 98 -5.27 -6.02 -3.13
C SER A 98 -4.61 -7.38 -2.94
N ALA A 99 -3.80 -7.58 -1.89
CA ALA A 99 -3.19 -8.86 -1.56
C ALA A 99 -4.20 -9.99 -1.26
N PHE A 100 -5.47 -9.64 -1.07
CA PHE A 100 -6.57 -10.61 -0.89
C PHE A 100 -7.51 -10.69 -2.10
N ASN A 101 -7.34 -9.82 -3.11
CA ASN A 101 -8.33 -9.66 -4.18
C ASN A 101 -7.77 -9.89 -5.59
N THR A 102 -6.46 -10.12 -5.72
CA THR A 102 -5.83 -10.40 -7.02
C THR A 102 -4.53 -11.18 -6.86
N ASP A 103 -4.21 -11.97 -7.86
CA ASP A 103 -2.93 -12.68 -8.00
C ASP A 103 -1.89 -11.87 -8.81
N ALA A 104 -2.23 -10.66 -9.21
CA ALA A 104 -1.37 -9.83 -10.06
C ALA A 104 -0.09 -9.32 -9.37
N PHE A 105 -0.06 -9.32 -8.03
CA PHE A 105 1.07 -8.82 -7.25
C PHE A 105 1.60 -9.90 -6.33
N THR A 106 2.92 -10.12 -6.38
CA THR A 106 3.60 -11.08 -5.52
C THR A 106 4.09 -10.46 -4.22
N ASN A 107 4.27 -9.14 -4.20
CA ASN A 107 4.73 -8.44 -3.01
C ASN A 107 3.86 -7.21 -2.73
N THR A 108 3.74 -6.88 -1.44
CA THR A 108 2.93 -5.74 -0.98
C THR A 108 3.76 -4.87 -0.04
N ILE A 109 3.81 -3.57 -0.32
CA ILE A 109 4.39 -2.57 0.57
C ILE A 109 3.31 -1.56 0.97
N SER A 110 3.13 -1.39 2.27
CA SER A 110 2.20 -0.41 2.85
C SER A 110 2.96 0.51 3.81
N ILE A 111 3.13 1.77 3.44
CA ILE A 111 3.77 2.77 4.30
C ILE A 111 2.71 3.68 4.88
N SER A 112 2.65 3.79 6.20
CA SER A 112 1.64 4.59 6.90
C SER A 112 0.20 4.28 6.42
N GLY A 113 -0.05 3.02 6.07
CA GLY A 113 -1.33 2.58 5.50
C GLY A 113 -2.51 2.87 6.41
N SER A 114 -3.61 3.34 5.83
CA SER A 114 -4.84 3.70 6.55
C SER A 114 -5.59 2.47 7.07
N LEU A 115 -4.90 1.53 7.75
CA LEU A 115 -5.50 0.28 8.22
C LEU A 115 -6.47 0.47 9.39
N TRP A 116 -6.62 1.71 9.87
CA TRP A 116 -7.70 2.15 10.75
C TRP A 116 -9.07 2.19 10.07
N TYR A 117 -9.14 1.96 8.76
CA TYR A 117 -10.38 1.98 7.97
C TYR A 117 -11.44 1.07 8.57
N ASP A 118 -12.70 1.56 8.64
CA ASP A 118 -13.78 0.89 9.36
C ASP A 118 -14.04 -0.51 8.83
N GLY A 119 -13.99 -1.50 9.72
CA GLY A 119 -14.24 -2.91 9.39
C GLY A 119 -13.09 -3.63 8.67
N PHE A 120 -11.98 -2.95 8.33
CA PHE A 120 -10.94 -3.55 7.48
C PHE A 120 -10.25 -4.76 8.09
N VAL A 121 -9.81 -4.66 9.33
CA VAL A 121 -9.15 -5.78 10.03
C VAL A 121 -10.12 -6.92 10.31
N GLU A 122 -11.37 -6.61 10.58
CA GLU A 122 -12.44 -7.60 10.76
C GLU A 122 -12.70 -8.36 9.45
N TRP A 123 -12.79 -7.64 8.32
CA TRP A 123 -12.90 -8.24 6.99
C TRP A 123 -11.70 -9.15 6.66
N MET A 124 -10.47 -8.72 6.95
CA MET A 124 -9.27 -9.54 6.70
C MET A 124 -9.31 -10.91 7.38
N LYS A 125 -9.96 -11.04 8.54
CA LYS A 125 -10.09 -12.32 9.25
C LYS A 125 -10.88 -13.36 8.46
N GLU A 126 -11.84 -12.91 7.66
CA GLU A 126 -12.72 -13.78 6.86
C GLU A 126 -12.16 -14.07 5.45
N GLN A 127 -11.09 -13.36 5.04
CA GLN A 127 -10.51 -13.51 3.71
C GLN A 127 -9.30 -14.45 3.70
N THR A 128 -8.97 -14.96 2.52
CA THR A 128 -7.73 -15.71 2.26
C THR A 128 -6.83 -14.86 1.37
N PRO A 129 -5.56 -14.63 1.72
CA PRO A 129 -4.62 -13.93 0.85
C PRO A 129 -4.38 -14.68 -0.45
N SER A 130 -3.96 -13.94 -1.49
CA SER A 130 -3.53 -14.52 -2.76
C SER A 130 -2.48 -15.61 -2.54
N PRO A 131 -2.60 -16.78 -3.19
CA PRO A 131 -1.56 -17.82 -3.15
C PRO A 131 -0.27 -17.38 -3.87
N GLN A 132 -0.30 -16.32 -4.67
CA GLN A 132 0.86 -15.74 -5.32
C GLN A 132 1.62 -14.77 -4.43
N LEU A 133 1.07 -14.38 -3.28
CA LEU A 133 1.73 -13.48 -2.34
C LEU A 133 3.00 -14.13 -1.79
N LYS A 134 4.12 -13.42 -1.89
CA LYS A 134 5.44 -13.89 -1.44
C LYS A 134 5.95 -13.12 -0.22
N LYS A 135 5.77 -11.79 -0.20
CA LYS A 135 6.27 -10.93 0.89
C LYS A 135 5.33 -9.77 1.16
N VAL A 136 5.28 -9.33 2.42
CA VAL A 136 4.55 -8.13 2.83
C VAL A 136 5.45 -7.29 3.73
N CYS A 137 5.53 -5.98 3.44
CA CYS A 137 6.18 -5.01 4.30
C CYS A 137 5.20 -3.91 4.70
N MET A 138 5.07 -3.67 6.00
CA MET A 138 4.24 -2.60 6.57
C MET A 138 5.12 -1.71 7.44
N LEU A 139 5.31 -0.46 7.05
CA LEU A 139 6.01 0.54 7.86
C LEU A 139 5.03 1.58 8.37
N LEU A 140 5.19 1.98 9.62
CA LEU A 140 4.34 2.97 10.27
C LEU A 140 5.17 3.92 11.12
N GLY A 141 4.89 5.22 11.03
CA GLY A 141 5.53 6.20 11.92
C GLY A 141 5.14 6.00 13.38
N GLU A 142 6.09 5.91 14.29
CA GLU A 142 5.88 5.66 15.72
C GLU A 142 4.95 6.66 16.42
N LYS A 143 4.83 7.88 15.85
CA LYS A 143 4.00 8.97 16.38
C LYS A 143 2.61 9.06 15.74
N GLU A 144 2.28 8.21 14.74
CA GLU A 144 0.98 8.26 14.07
C GLU A 144 -0.19 7.89 15.00
N LYS A 145 0.03 7.04 15.98
CA LYS A 145 -0.93 6.72 17.05
C LYS A 145 -1.35 7.92 17.89
N ASN A 146 -0.57 9.02 17.88
CA ASN A 146 -0.86 10.24 18.63
C ASN A 146 -1.85 11.17 17.90
N SER A 147 -2.50 10.69 16.85
CA SER A 147 -3.54 11.45 16.14
C SER A 147 -4.67 11.88 17.09
N LYS A 148 -5.14 13.13 16.92
CA LYS A 148 -6.31 13.63 17.64
C LYS A 148 -7.61 13.01 17.14
N GLU A 149 -7.63 12.46 15.95
CA GLU A 149 -8.78 11.76 15.38
C GLU A 149 -8.78 10.31 15.89
N LYS A 150 -9.89 9.90 16.52
CA LYS A 150 -10.00 8.64 17.25
C LYS A 150 -9.78 7.39 16.37
N ARG A 151 -10.29 7.40 15.14
CA ARG A 151 -10.11 6.29 14.20
C ARG A 151 -8.64 6.16 13.79
N MET A 152 -8.03 7.29 13.40
CA MET A 152 -6.62 7.33 13.00
C MET A 152 -5.68 6.95 14.16
N ALA A 153 -5.99 7.30 15.39
CA ALA A 153 -5.19 6.93 16.57
C ALA A 153 -5.11 5.40 16.78
N THR A 154 -5.98 4.62 16.16
CA THR A 154 -5.93 3.14 16.22
C THR A 154 -4.96 2.52 15.23
N VAL A 155 -4.30 3.31 14.37
CA VAL A 155 -3.51 2.82 13.23
C VAL A 155 -2.44 1.81 13.63
N GLU A 156 -1.68 2.05 14.69
CA GLU A 156 -0.62 1.13 15.14
C GLU A 156 -1.21 -0.24 15.52
N LYS A 157 -2.23 -0.24 16.37
CA LYS A 157 -2.91 -1.47 16.78
C LYS A 157 -3.52 -2.22 15.59
N ARG A 158 -4.16 -1.50 14.67
CA ARG A 158 -4.79 -2.06 13.47
C ARG A 158 -3.75 -2.63 12.51
N THR A 159 -2.64 -1.94 12.28
CA THR A 159 -1.55 -2.42 11.42
C THR A 159 -0.89 -3.66 12.00
N LEU A 160 -0.59 -3.67 13.30
CA LEU A 160 -0.06 -4.87 13.96
C LEU A 160 -1.01 -6.06 13.86
N THR A 161 -2.32 -5.81 14.03
CA THR A 161 -3.33 -6.87 13.90
C THR A 161 -3.39 -7.40 12.47
N ALA A 162 -3.35 -6.52 11.47
CA ALA A 162 -3.32 -6.90 10.05
C ALA A 162 -2.07 -7.75 9.71
N ALA A 163 -0.91 -7.34 10.19
CA ALA A 163 0.34 -8.10 10.02
C ALA A 163 0.24 -9.51 10.64
N ASN A 164 -0.34 -9.64 11.83
CA ASN A 164 -0.54 -10.93 12.49
C ASN A 164 -1.53 -11.83 11.74
N ILE A 165 -2.61 -11.27 11.18
CA ILE A 165 -3.56 -12.00 10.33
C ILE A 165 -2.84 -12.54 9.08
N LEU A 166 -2.06 -11.70 8.40
CA LEU A 166 -1.30 -12.13 7.22
C LEU A 166 -0.29 -13.23 7.57
N LYS A 167 0.48 -13.08 8.64
CA LYS A 167 1.41 -14.11 9.12
C LYS A 167 0.72 -15.45 9.37
N ALA A 168 -0.46 -15.41 9.98
CA ALA A 168 -1.22 -16.63 10.30
C ALA A 168 -1.83 -17.32 9.07
N LYS A 169 -2.19 -16.54 8.04
CA LYS A 169 -2.95 -17.05 6.88
C LYS A 169 -2.10 -17.38 5.66
N SER A 170 -1.01 -16.65 5.41
CA SER A 170 -0.26 -16.76 4.15
C SER A 170 1.02 -17.56 4.26
N GLN A 171 1.56 -17.79 5.46
CA GLN A 171 2.87 -18.41 5.70
C GLN A 171 4.06 -17.71 5.00
N VAL A 172 3.86 -16.48 4.52
CA VAL A 172 4.90 -15.68 3.88
C VAL A 172 5.57 -14.73 4.89
N PRO A 173 6.80 -14.27 4.63
CA PRO A 173 7.44 -13.23 5.43
C PRO A 173 6.58 -11.96 5.47
N VAL A 174 6.21 -11.54 6.67
CA VAL A 174 5.49 -10.28 6.92
C VAL A 174 6.30 -9.44 7.89
N LEU A 175 6.89 -8.36 7.39
CA LEU A 175 7.54 -7.35 8.23
C LEU A 175 6.50 -6.33 8.66
N PHE A 176 6.42 -6.06 9.96
CA PHE A 176 5.82 -4.82 10.49
C PHE A 176 6.88 -4.12 11.33
N GLU A 177 7.15 -2.87 11.03
CA GLU A 177 8.17 -2.08 11.70
C GLU A 177 7.64 -0.66 11.99
N LEU A 178 7.88 -0.19 13.22
CA LEU A 178 7.70 1.21 13.59
C LEU A 178 8.97 1.97 13.22
N VAL A 179 8.82 3.01 12.42
CA VAL A 179 9.91 3.88 12.00
C VAL A 179 9.76 5.25 12.63
N GLU A 180 10.85 5.99 12.74
CA GLU A 180 10.82 7.34 13.30
C GLU A 180 9.85 8.25 12.52
N GLY A 181 9.09 9.08 13.25
CA GLY A 181 8.31 10.17 12.70
C GLY A 181 6.80 10.00 12.74
N THR A 182 6.13 10.79 11.92
CA THR A 182 4.67 10.94 11.82
C THR A 182 4.18 10.52 10.43
N HIS A 183 2.87 10.59 10.20
CA HIS A 183 2.26 10.36 8.89
C HIS A 183 2.83 11.24 7.76
N PHE A 184 3.28 12.43 8.09
CA PHE A 184 3.78 13.43 7.13
C PHE A 184 5.32 13.50 7.05
N SER A 185 6.02 12.57 7.68
CA SER A 185 7.49 12.50 7.56
C SER A 185 7.93 12.10 6.16
N PRO A 186 9.15 12.47 5.73
CA PRO A 186 9.66 12.17 4.38
C PRO A 186 9.49 10.70 4.02
N ILE A 187 9.04 10.46 2.78
CA ILE A 187 8.71 9.11 2.31
C ILE A 187 9.95 8.31 1.89
N MET A 188 10.98 8.97 1.34
CA MET A 188 12.14 8.28 0.76
C MET A 188 12.86 7.33 1.73
N PRO A 189 13.24 7.71 2.97
CA PRO A 189 13.89 6.80 3.89
C PRO A 189 13.05 5.56 4.22
N ARG A 190 11.71 5.72 4.25
CA ARG A 190 10.77 4.63 4.48
C ARG A 190 10.62 3.74 3.26
N LEU A 191 10.65 4.33 2.07
CA LEU A 191 10.60 3.58 0.82
C LEU A 191 11.87 2.73 0.65
N GLU A 192 13.05 3.30 0.88
CA GLU A 192 14.32 2.58 0.86
C GLU A 192 14.30 1.41 1.83
N ARG A 193 13.89 1.64 3.08
CA ARG A 193 13.77 0.59 4.10
C ARG A 193 12.80 -0.53 3.70
N ALA A 194 11.63 -0.16 3.15
CA ALA A 194 10.63 -1.13 2.71
C ALA A 194 11.11 -1.91 1.48
N PHE A 195 11.80 -1.24 0.57
CA PHE A 195 12.37 -1.85 -0.62
C PHE A 195 13.45 -2.89 -0.24
N GLU A 196 14.37 -2.55 0.65
CA GLU A 196 15.36 -3.47 1.18
C GLU A 196 14.72 -4.72 1.81
N ALA A 197 13.64 -4.54 2.57
CA ALA A 197 12.93 -5.66 3.19
C ALA A 197 12.27 -6.61 2.17
N ILE A 198 11.89 -6.12 1.00
CA ILE A 198 11.28 -6.95 -0.06
C ILE A 198 12.35 -7.60 -0.95
N VAL A 199 13.39 -6.87 -1.30
CA VAL A 199 14.39 -7.35 -2.28
C VAL A 199 15.43 -8.27 -1.63
N PHE A 200 15.87 -7.99 -0.39
CA PHE A 200 17.02 -8.69 0.21
C PHE A 200 16.68 -9.69 1.32
N ASN A 201 15.44 -9.82 1.72
CA ASN A 201 14.97 -10.83 2.67
C ASN A 201 13.97 -11.75 1.97
#